data_432b6fdaa38306c59ef09368320ce9ec
#
_entry.id   432b6fdaa38306c59ef09368320ce9ec
#
_cell.length_a   1.000
_cell.length_b   1.000
_cell.length_c   1.000
_cell.angle_alpha   90.00
_cell.angle_beta   90.00
_cell.angle_gamma   90.00
#
_symmetry.space_group_name_H-M   'P 1'
#
loop_
_entity.id
_entity.type
_entity.pdbx_description
1 polymer ?
#
loop_
_entity_poly.entity_id
_entity_poly.type
_entity_poly.pdbx_seq_one_letter_code
_entity_poly.pdbx_strand_id
1 'polypeptide(L)'
;MDPLKILKALSNPHRLDIILWLKRPEKEFGVQVHSNTLIDFPHSVSVKSIQKRCGVSQSSISTFMSILENAELVESRKIDQYTYFRRNEEVIHEFGEWYNKEVSIQSDEIDK
;
A
#
# COMPACT_ATOMS: atom_id res chain seq x y z
N MET A 1 9.40 -12.43 -0.35
CA MET A 1 8.59 -11.68 -1.33
C MET A 1 8.12 -12.62 -2.43
N ASP A 2 6.86 -12.54 -2.80
CA ASP A 2 6.26 -13.36 -3.85
C ASP A 2 5.84 -12.45 -5.02
N PRO A 3 6.62 -12.37 -6.10
CA PRO A 3 6.34 -11.43 -7.18
C PRO A 3 4.97 -11.62 -7.85
N LEU A 4 4.55 -12.86 -8.07
CA LEU A 4 3.26 -13.12 -8.71
C LEU A 4 2.11 -12.65 -7.82
N LYS A 5 2.21 -12.88 -6.53
CA LYS A 5 1.21 -12.44 -5.56
C LYS A 5 1.11 -10.91 -5.52
N ILE A 6 2.25 -10.23 -5.60
CA ILE A 6 2.30 -8.77 -5.68
C ILE A 6 1.65 -8.27 -6.97
N LEU A 7 2.00 -8.86 -8.11
CA LEU A 7 1.41 -8.47 -9.38
C LEU A 7 -0.10 -8.65 -9.39
N LYS A 8 -0.61 -9.74 -8.84
CA LYS A 8 -2.05 -9.97 -8.71
C LYS A 8 -2.70 -8.94 -7.79
N ALA A 9 -2.05 -8.63 -6.68
CA ALA A 9 -2.58 -7.63 -5.74
C ALA A 9 -2.68 -6.25 -6.38
N LEU A 10 -1.74 -5.87 -7.23
CA LEU A 10 -1.73 -4.58 -7.92
C LEU A 10 -2.61 -4.55 -9.16
N SER A 11 -3.13 -5.68 -9.60
CA SER A 11 -3.90 -5.78 -10.85
C SER A 11 -5.38 -5.46 -10.62
N ASN A 12 -5.64 -4.34 -9.95
CA ASN A 12 -6.97 -3.81 -9.68
C ASN A 12 -6.82 -2.29 -9.48
N PRO A 13 -7.65 -1.45 -10.14
CA PRO A 13 -7.46 0.00 -10.08
C PRO A 13 -7.54 0.57 -8.68
N HIS A 14 -8.44 0.08 -7.83
CA HIS A 14 -8.55 0.58 -6.46
C HIS A 14 -7.31 0.22 -5.64
N ARG A 15 -6.85 -1.02 -5.73
CA ARG A 15 -5.69 -1.46 -4.97
C ARG A 15 -4.42 -0.76 -5.42
N LEU A 16 -4.27 -0.56 -6.73
CA LEU A 16 -3.14 0.20 -7.25
C LEU A 16 -3.17 1.64 -6.76
N ASP A 17 -4.33 2.29 -6.82
CA ASP A 17 -4.49 3.67 -6.32
C ASP A 17 -4.12 3.77 -4.85
N ILE A 18 -4.56 2.83 -4.04
CA ILE A 18 -4.26 2.83 -2.59
C ILE A 18 -2.74 2.80 -2.37
N ILE A 19 -2.03 1.92 -3.07
CA ILE A 19 -0.57 1.85 -2.95
C ILE A 19 0.09 3.15 -3.37
N LEU A 20 -0.40 3.78 -4.44
CA LEU A 20 0.15 5.06 -4.90
C LEU A 20 -0.12 6.19 -3.90
N TRP A 21 -1.33 6.25 -3.33
CA TRP A 21 -1.67 7.26 -2.33
C TRP A 21 -0.84 7.09 -1.04
N LEU A 22 -0.64 5.86 -0.61
CA LEU A 22 0.10 5.57 0.62
C LEU A 22 1.61 5.81 0.49
N LYS A 23 2.10 6.13 -0.70
CA LYS A 23 3.49 6.55 -0.90
C LYS A 23 3.76 7.90 -0.24
N ARG A 24 2.77 8.79 -0.25
CA ARG A 24 2.85 10.12 0.35
C ARG A 24 1.62 10.35 1.23
N PRO A 25 1.54 9.64 2.36
CA PRO A 25 0.30 9.58 3.13
C PRO A 25 -0.11 10.93 3.74
N GLU A 26 0.84 11.74 4.19
CA GLU A 26 0.53 13.04 4.79
C GLU A 26 -0.04 14.01 3.74
N LYS A 27 0.52 13.96 2.53
CA LYS A 27 0.02 14.78 1.41
C LYS A 27 -1.38 14.35 0.98
N GLU A 28 -1.62 13.05 0.91
CA GLU A 28 -2.86 12.49 0.37
C GLU A 28 -3.99 12.44 1.39
N PHE A 29 -3.68 12.29 2.68
CA PHE A 29 -4.67 12.05 3.73
C PHE A 29 -4.52 12.98 4.94
N GLY A 30 -3.46 13.77 5.01
CA GLY A 30 -3.15 14.58 6.19
C GLY A 30 -2.49 13.76 7.30
N VAL A 31 -2.12 14.45 8.37
CA VAL A 31 -1.50 13.82 9.54
C VAL A 31 -2.58 13.08 10.33
N GLN A 32 -2.29 11.84 10.71
CA GLN A 32 -3.24 10.99 11.45
C GLN A 32 -3.04 11.19 12.95
N VAL A 33 -4.17 11.33 13.65
CA VAL A 33 -4.18 11.46 15.11
C VAL A 33 -5.23 10.53 15.69
N HIS A 34 -5.03 10.13 16.95
CA HIS A 34 -5.97 9.34 17.71
C HIS A 34 -6.10 9.98 19.09
N SER A 35 -7.32 10.37 19.48
CA SER A 35 -7.59 11.07 20.75
C SER A 35 -6.66 12.28 20.96
N ASN A 36 -6.46 13.10 19.91
CA ASN A 36 -5.60 14.28 19.89
C ASN A 36 -4.10 13.98 20.06
N THR A 37 -3.71 12.72 19.93
CA THR A 37 -2.32 12.29 20.00
C THR A 37 -1.90 11.76 18.63
N LEU A 38 -0.67 12.07 18.20
CA LEU A 38 -0.11 11.51 16.97
C LEU A 38 -0.07 9.99 17.08
N ILE A 39 -0.41 9.34 15.97
CA ILE A 39 -0.40 7.88 15.91
C ILE A 39 1.05 7.39 15.96
N ASP A 40 1.34 6.46 16.89
CA ASP A 40 2.65 5.81 17.00
C ASP A 40 2.80 4.67 16.00
N PHE A 41 2.59 5.00 14.76
CA PHE A 41 2.76 4.13 13.59
C PHE A 41 3.00 5.07 12.42
N PRO A 42 4.25 5.55 12.25
CA PRO A 42 4.55 6.63 11.30
C PRO A 42 4.13 6.30 9.88
N HIS A 43 3.62 7.31 9.18
CA HIS A 43 3.21 7.24 7.77
C HIS A 43 2.01 6.34 7.53
N SER A 44 1.26 5.99 8.59
CA SER A 44 0.06 5.18 8.47
C SER A 44 -1.18 6.04 8.24
N VAL A 45 -2.21 5.40 7.68
CA VAL A 45 -3.52 6.02 7.40
C VAL A 45 -4.61 5.08 7.89
N SER A 46 -5.64 5.64 8.51
CA SER A 46 -6.77 4.84 8.98
C SER A 46 -7.53 4.22 7.80
N VAL A 47 -8.04 3.01 8.01
CA VAL A 47 -8.83 2.33 6.99
C VAL A 47 -10.05 3.15 6.57
N LYS A 48 -10.64 3.90 7.50
CA LYS A 48 -11.78 4.76 7.19
C LYS A 48 -11.43 5.88 6.22
N SER A 49 -10.24 6.49 6.39
CA SER A 49 -9.77 7.51 5.46
C SER A 49 -9.52 6.93 4.07
N ILE A 50 -8.93 5.74 4.01
CA ILE A 50 -8.69 5.05 2.74
C ILE A 50 -10.02 4.70 2.07
N GLN A 51 -10.96 4.16 2.84
CA GLN A 51 -12.30 3.82 2.34
C GLN A 51 -13.02 5.03 1.76
N LYS A 52 -12.99 6.13 2.48
CA LYS A 52 -13.66 7.37 2.05
C LYS A 52 -13.09 7.88 0.74
N ARG A 53 -11.77 7.89 0.61
CA ARG A 53 -11.13 8.33 -0.63
C ARG A 53 -11.41 7.40 -1.79
N CYS A 54 -11.42 6.10 -1.52
CA CYS A 54 -11.71 5.07 -2.52
C CYS A 54 -13.17 5.11 -3.00
N GLY A 55 -14.08 5.57 -2.14
CA GLY A 55 -15.50 5.65 -2.47
C GLY A 55 -16.18 4.29 -2.55
N VAL A 56 -15.72 3.32 -1.78
CA VAL A 56 -16.25 1.94 -1.79
C VAL A 56 -16.85 1.58 -0.44
N SER A 57 -17.57 0.45 -0.40
CA SER A 57 -18.17 -0.06 0.83
C SER A 57 -17.11 -0.53 1.82
N GLN A 58 -17.53 -0.70 3.09
CA GLN A 58 -16.67 -1.24 4.13
C GLN A 58 -16.19 -2.66 3.79
N SER A 59 -17.06 -3.48 3.25
CA SER A 59 -16.68 -4.85 2.87
C SER A 59 -15.67 -4.85 1.72
N SER A 60 -15.81 -3.96 0.76
CA SER A 60 -14.87 -3.84 -0.34
C SER A 60 -13.49 -3.39 0.14
N ILE A 61 -13.43 -2.35 0.98
CA ILE A 61 -12.14 -1.87 1.48
C ILE A 61 -11.45 -2.93 2.34
N SER A 62 -12.19 -3.66 3.15
CA SER A 62 -11.63 -4.77 3.94
C SER A 62 -11.00 -5.81 3.05
N THR A 63 -11.68 -6.19 1.97
CA THR A 63 -11.17 -7.16 0.99
C THR A 63 -9.90 -6.64 0.31
N PHE A 64 -9.93 -5.39 -0.16
CA PHE A 64 -8.77 -4.78 -0.82
C PHE A 64 -7.55 -4.74 0.10
N MET A 65 -7.75 -4.29 1.34
CA MET A 65 -6.63 -4.19 2.28
C MET A 65 -6.10 -5.56 2.68
N SER A 66 -6.97 -6.57 2.80
CA SER A 66 -6.52 -7.95 3.06
C SER A 66 -5.66 -8.50 1.93
N ILE A 67 -6.04 -8.24 0.68
CA ILE A 67 -5.27 -8.68 -0.48
C ILE A 67 -3.88 -8.01 -0.49
N LEU A 68 -3.84 -6.71 -0.21
CA LEU A 68 -2.58 -5.97 -0.16
C LEU A 68 -1.70 -6.44 1.00
N GLU A 69 -2.30 -6.71 2.14
CA GLU A 69 -1.57 -7.19 3.32
C GLU A 69 -1.04 -8.62 3.11
N ASN A 70 -1.84 -9.50 2.50
CA ASN A 70 -1.41 -10.85 2.19
C ASN A 70 -0.26 -10.89 1.18
N ALA A 71 -0.17 -9.89 0.32
CA ALA A 71 0.96 -9.73 -0.60
C ALA A 71 2.15 -9.01 0.06
N GLU A 72 2.02 -8.66 1.33
CA GLU A 72 3.03 -7.96 2.12
C GLU A 72 3.37 -6.56 1.61
N LEU A 73 2.48 -5.97 0.81
CA LEU A 73 2.66 -4.61 0.28
C LEU A 73 2.33 -3.53 1.31
N VAL A 74 1.48 -3.86 2.26
CA VAL A 74 1.13 -2.99 3.38
C VAL A 74 1.24 -3.76 4.68
N GLU A 75 1.42 -3.02 5.75
CA GLU A 75 1.37 -3.55 7.10
C GLU A 75 0.37 -2.75 7.91
N SER A 76 -0.22 -3.38 8.93
CA SER A 76 -1.28 -2.76 9.69
C SER A 76 -0.99 -2.78 11.18
N ARG A 77 -1.63 -1.86 11.88
CA ARG A 77 -1.67 -1.86 13.35
C ARG A 77 -3.06 -1.45 13.77
N LYS A 78 -3.58 -2.15 14.76
CA LYS A 78 -4.86 -1.82 15.36
C LYS A 78 -4.60 -0.99 16.62
N ILE A 79 -5.24 0.17 16.70
CA ILE A 79 -5.17 1.08 17.85
C ILE A 79 -6.60 1.25 18.33
N ASP A 80 -6.92 0.68 19.50
CA ASP A 80 -8.29 0.50 19.99
C ASP A 80 -9.10 -0.26 18.95
N GLN A 81 -10.17 0.33 18.41
CA GLN A 81 -11.02 -0.31 17.42
C GLN A 81 -10.68 0.13 15.99
N TYR A 82 -9.66 0.98 15.81
CA TYR A 82 -9.30 1.53 14.52
C TYR A 82 -8.09 0.81 13.94
N THR A 83 -8.13 0.51 12.63
CA THR A 83 -7.02 -0.11 11.93
C THR A 83 -6.34 0.92 11.06
N TYR A 84 -5.00 0.98 11.16
CA TYR A 84 -4.15 1.88 10.38
C TYR A 84 -3.25 1.06 9.48
N PHE A 85 -3.03 1.53 8.27
CA PHE A 85 -2.20 0.86 7.27
C PHE A 85 -1.10 1.79 6.78
N ARG A 86 0.04 1.21 6.48
CA ARG A 86 1.12 1.91 5.78
C ARG A 86 1.79 0.94 4.81
N ARG A 87 2.49 1.48 3.83
CA ARG A 87 3.24 0.65 2.88
C ARG A 87 4.39 -0.06 3.58
N ASN A 88 4.67 -1.26 3.12
CA ASN A 88 5.90 -1.98 3.49
C ASN A 88 6.97 -1.60 2.46
N GLU A 89 7.75 -0.55 2.74
CA GLU A 89 8.73 -0.03 1.79
C GLU A 89 9.82 -1.04 1.48
N GLU A 90 10.18 -1.89 2.45
CA GLU A 90 11.20 -2.92 2.23
C GLU A 90 10.76 -3.91 1.15
N VAL A 91 9.52 -4.41 1.24
CA VAL A 91 8.98 -5.35 0.24
C VAL A 91 8.79 -4.67 -1.11
N ILE A 92 8.31 -3.43 -1.13
CA ILE A 92 8.11 -2.68 -2.37
C ILE A 92 9.45 -2.45 -3.08
N HIS A 93 10.49 -2.10 -2.33
CA HIS A 93 11.83 -1.93 -2.87
C HIS A 93 12.38 -3.25 -3.44
N GLU A 94 12.23 -4.33 -2.70
CA GLU A 94 12.64 -5.68 -3.13
C GLU A 94 11.93 -6.09 -4.43
N PHE A 95 10.63 -5.81 -4.53
CA PHE A 95 9.88 -6.07 -5.75
C PHE A 95 10.41 -5.25 -6.92
N GLY A 96 10.72 -3.98 -6.70
CA GLY A 96 11.31 -3.12 -7.73
C GLY A 96 12.64 -3.64 -8.24
N GLU A 97 13.51 -4.09 -7.35
CA GLU A 97 14.80 -4.69 -7.71
C GLU A 97 14.59 -6.00 -8.50
N TRP A 98 13.67 -6.84 -8.06
CA TRP A 98 13.33 -8.07 -8.77
C TRP A 98 12.83 -7.77 -10.18
N TYR A 99 11.92 -6.79 -10.33
CA TYR A 99 11.38 -6.41 -11.62
C TYR A 99 12.49 -5.93 -12.57
N ASN A 100 13.39 -5.08 -12.06
CA ASN A 100 14.48 -4.55 -12.87
C ASN A 100 15.47 -5.63 -13.30
N LYS A 101 15.69 -6.62 -12.46
CA LYS A 101 16.63 -7.70 -12.74
C LYS A 101 16.03 -8.75 -13.66
N GLU A 102 14.79 -9.15 -13.43
CA GLU A 102 14.20 -10.33 -14.08
C GLU A 102 13.30 -10.00 -15.28
N VAL A 103 12.66 -8.83 -15.28
CA VAL A 103 11.67 -8.47 -16.29
C VAL A 103 12.17 -7.38 -17.23
N SER A 104 12.76 -6.33 -16.69
CA SER A 104 13.24 -5.20 -17.46
C SER A 104 14.59 -5.53 -18.13
N ILE A 105 14.85 -4.90 -19.28
CA ILE A 105 16.17 -4.96 -19.90
C ILE A 105 16.90 -3.63 -19.68
N GLN A 106 18.24 -3.69 -19.73
CA GLN A 106 19.05 -2.49 -19.58
C GLN A 106 18.91 -1.57 -20.80
N SER A 107 19.08 -0.26 -20.59
CA SER A 107 18.91 0.74 -21.64
C SER A 107 19.77 0.47 -22.86
N ASP A 108 20.99 0.00 -22.69
CA ASP A 108 21.90 -0.33 -23.77
C ASP A 108 21.47 -1.56 -24.56
N GLU A 109 20.63 -2.42 -23.98
CA GLU A 109 20.08 -3.60 -24.67
C GLU A 109 18.88 -3.23 -25.55
N ILE A 110 18.17 -2.17 -25.22
CA ILE A 110 16.97 -1.72 -25.94
C ILE A 110 17.32 -1.30 -27.38
N ASP A 111 18.47 -0.73 -27.58
CA ASP A 111 18.91 -0.17 -28.88
C ASP A 111 19.37 -1.22 -29.87
N LYS A 112 19.29 -2.48 -29.54
CA LYS A 112 19.74 -3.59 -30.41
C LYS A 112 18.58 -4.21 -31.27
#